data_4f74dc12468a5a4d74c410eea488838b
#
_entry.id   4f74dc12468a5a4d74c410eea488838b
#
_cell.length_a   1.000
_cell.length_b   1.000
_cell.length_c   1.000
_cell.angle_alpha   90.00
_cell.angle_beta   90.00
_cell.angle_gamma   90.00
#
_symmetry.space_group_name_H-M   'P 1'
#
loop_
_entity.id
_entity.type
_entity.pdbx_description
1 polymer ?
#
loop_
_entity_poly.entity_id
_entity_poly.type
_entity_poly.pdbx_seq_one_letter_code
_entity_poly.pdbx_strand_id
1 'polypeptide(L)'
;MSTRPGVSGARRVVLKLGTRVLTDDGGALAPGRITAVALTAARLHASGADVLIVTSGAVGLGRARLGLAGELLLHDRQACAAVGQGMLMELYATGLAAHGLTAAQLLLTESDFDDRVRYLNLRATLEALLGHGAVPIINENDAVSTEELAFVGDEGRPVFGDNDRLSALVASKLDADLLVLLTDVDGVYDRDPRLDATATLLNTAPASLAAGPSSSGAGRGGMKSKIESARIAAAAGCHAVIASGRDAEALPSVLRGEAVGTWFPAERAVDARRRWIAFAAAPRGVLHLDEGAVRAVRDRGASLLAVGVRSVQGTFDAGDVVELRAPDGALVGRGMVWCDSGAAARWVGGEPPERARNHHALVHRDQLALQPGASND
;
A
#
# COMPACT_ATOMS: atom_id res chain seq x y z
N MET A 1 21.58 -15.71 16.83
CA MET A 1 20.34 -15.48 16.05
C MET A 1 20.56 -14.23 15.21
N SER A 2 20.32 -14.27 13.91
CA SER A 2 20.51 -13.11 13.04
C SER A 2 19.38 -12.10 13.31
N THR A 3 19.72 -10.93 13.82
CA THR A 3 18.77 -9.83 14.02
C THR A 3 18.60 -9.05 12.73
N ARG A 4 17.35 -8.69 12.39
CA ARG A 4 17.02 -7.86 11.23
C ARG A 4 17.25 -6.39 11.60
N PRO A 5 18.25 -5.73 10.99
CA PRO A 5 18.53 -4.33 11.30
C PRO A 5 17.34 -3.45 10.90
N GLY A 6 17.01 -2.47 11.75
CA GLY A 6 15.91 -1.52 11.51
C GLY A 6 14.51 -2.02 11.85
N VAL A 7 14.33 -3.31 12.21
CA VAL A 7 13.04 -3.86 12.62
C VAL A 7 12.86 -3.72 14.13
N SER A 8 13.85 -4.15 14.92
CA SER A 8 13.84 -3.93 16.38
C SER A 8 14.10 -2.45 16.67
N GLY A 9 13.16 -1.80 17.33
CA GLY A 9 13.26 -0.36 17.62
C GLY A 9 12.54 0.54 16.59
N ALA A 10 11.72 -0.04 15.71
CA ALA A 10 10.82 0.72 14.87
C ALA A 10 9.91 1.64 15.74
N ARG A 11 9.87 2.91 15.39
CA ARG A 11 9.15 3.95 16.14
C ARG A 11 7.72 4.15 15.66
N ARG A 12 7.45 3.80 14.39
CA ARG A 12 6.11 3.82 13.81
C ARG A 12 5.87 2.51 13.07
N VAL A 13 4.88 1.76 13.54
CA VAL A 13 4.58 0.41 13.10
C VAL A 13 3.16 0.33 12.55
N VAL A 14 3.03 -0.21 11.35
CA VAL A 14 1.74 -0.55 10.73
C VAL A 14 1.54 -2.06 10.80
N LEU A 15 0.46 -2.49 11.45
CA LEU A 15 0.07 -3.90 11.54
C LEU A 15 -1.10 -4.15 10.61
N LYS A 16 -0.94 -5.01 9.61
CA LYS A 16 -2.06 -5.41 8.75
C LYS A 16 -2.55 -6.80 9.09
N LEU A 17 -3.86 -6.92 9.32
CA LEU A 17 -4.53 -8.18 9.62
C LEU A 17 -5.50 -8.56 8.50
N GLY A 18 -5.26 -9.72 7.88
CA GLY A 18 -6.18 -10.29 6.89
C GLY A 18 -7.38 -10.99 7.53
N THR A 19 -8.46 -11.17 6.79
CA THR A 19 -9.68 -11.84 7.28
C THR A 19 -9.37 -13.23 7.85
N ARG A 20 -8.53 -14.03 7.17
CA ARG A 20 -8.14 -15.38 7.61
C ARG A 20 -7.30 -15.40 8.89
N VAL A 21 -6.70 -14.27 9.25
CA VAL A 21 -6.02 -14.11 10.55
C VAL A 21 -7.03 -13.87 11.65
N LEU A 22 -8.11 -13.16 11.36
CA LEU A 22 -9.13 -12.79 12.33
C LEU A 22 -10.22 -13.86 12.52
N THR A 23 -10.26 -14.86 11.65
CA THR A 23 -11.23 -15.96 11.70
C THR A 23 -10.57 -17.28 12.10
N ASP A 24 -11.33 -18.16 12.74
CA ASP A 24 -10.97 -19.57 12.95
C ASP A 24 -11.12 -20.39 11.66
N ASP A 25 -10.85 -21.69 11.75
CA ASP A 25 -10.94 -22.59 10.61
C ASP A 25 -12.39 -22.83 10.14
N GLY A 26 -13.39 -22.53 10.98
CA GLY A 26 -14.81 -22.52 10.66
C GLY A 26 -15.29 -21.22 10.01
N GLY A 27 -14.42 -20.22 9.88
CA GLY A 27 -14.75 -18.88 9.33
C GLY A 27 -15.44 -17.97 10.35
N ALA A 28 -15.61 -18.40 11.60
CA ALA A 28 -16.10 -17.53 12.68
C ALA A 28 -14.96 -16.62 13.18
N LEU A 29 -15.35 -15.44 13.66
CA LEU A 29 -14.38 -14.51 14.25
C LEU A 29 -13.68 -15.15 15.46
N ALA A 30 -12.37 -14.96 15.57
CA ALA A 30 -11.53 -15.37 16.70
C ALA A 30 -11.15 -14.14 17.56
N PRO A 31 -11.99 -13.71 18.54
CA PRO A 31 -11.75 -12.48 19.31
C PRO A 31 -10.41 -12.46 20.04
N GLY A 32 -9.92 -13.62 20.46
CA GLY A 32 -8.61 -13.77 21.12
C GLY A 32 -7.44 -13.27 20.28
N ARG A 33 -7.55 -13.27 18.95
CA ARG A 33 -6.52 -12.72 18.04
C ARG A 33 -6.50 -11.20 18.06
N ILE A 34 -7.67 -10.58 18.11
CA ILE A 34 -7.77 -9.11 18.26
C ILE A 34 -7.20 -8.69 19.61
N THR A 35 -7.51 -9.45 20.68
CA THR A 35 -6.94 -9.22 22.01
C THR A 35 -5.41 -9.34 22.02
N ALA A 36 -4.84 -10.34 21.36
CA ALA A 36 -3.39 -10.50 21.25
C ALA A 36 -2.72 -9.33 20.48
N VAL A 37 -3.36 -8.86 19.42
CA VAL A 37 -2.89 -7.68 18.67
C VAL A 37 -3.01 -6.40 19.52
N ALA A 38 -4.12 -6.23 20.25
CA ALA A 38 -4.31 -5.09 21.16
C ALA A 38 -3.24 -5.08 22.28
N LEU A 39 -2.92 -6.22 22.85
CA LEU A 39 -1.82 -6.35 23.83
C LEU A 39 -0.47 -5.97 23.19
N THR A 40 -0.22 -6.42 21.97
CA THR A 40 1.03 -6.08 21.26
C THR A 40 1.10 -4.59 20.93
N ALA A 41 -0.01 -3.98 20.50
CA ALA A 41 -0.11 -2.54 20.28
C ALA A 41 0.15 -1.75 21.57
N ALA A 42 -0.38 -2.23 22.71
CA ALA A 42 -0.14 -1.61 24.01
C ALA A 42 1.34 -1.68 24.43
N ARG A 43 2.01 -2.80 24.19
CA ARG A 43 3.46 -2.94 24.45
C ARG A 43 4.30 -2.01 23.59
N LEU A 44 3.98 -1.90 22.31
CA LEU A 44 4.65 -0.96 21.40
C LEU A 44 4.42 0.49 21.87
N HIS A 45 3.18 0.84 22.17
CA HIS A 45 2.85 2.18 22.66
C HIS A 45 3.61 2.51 23.97
N ALA A 46 3.67 1.57 24.91
CA ALA A 46 4.43 1.74 26.15
C ALA A 46 5.94 1.89 25.91
N SER A 47 6.48 1.39 24.80
CA SER A 47 7.88 1.64 24.39
C SER A 47 8.09 2.95 23.64
N GLY A 48 7.04 3.76 23.47
CA GLY A 48 7.09 5.05 22.77
C GLY A 48 6.94 4.94 21.26
N ALA A 49 6.44 3.80 20.74
CA ALA A 49 6.18 3.63 19.32
C ALA A 49 4.72 3.97 18.95
N ASP A 50 4.55 4.64 17.81
CA ASP A 50 3.26 4.82 17.17
C ASP A 50 2.78 3.51 16.53
N VAL A 51 1.52 3.15 16.75
CA VAL A 51 0.93 1.93 16.19
C VAL A 51 -0.31 2.27 15.38
N LEU A 52 -0.37 1.77 14.15
CA LEU A 52 -1.55 1.83 13.30
C LEU A 52 -1.95 0.40 12.93
N ILE A 53 -3.25 0.13 12.92
CA ILE A 53 -3.78 -1.19 12.56
C ILE A 53 -4.61 -1.06 11.28
N VAL A 54 -4.25 -1.79 10.25
CA VAL A 54 -5.06 -1.95 9.03
C VAL A 54 -5.73 -3.31 9.09
N THR A 55 -7.04 -3.32 9.13
CA THR A 55 -7.82 -4.53 9.40
C THR A 55 -8.71 -4.93 8.23
N SER A 56 -9.22 -6.13 8.27
CA SER A 56 -10.24 -6.68 7.36
C SER A 56 -11.30 -7.39 8.19
N GLY A 57 -12.30 -7.98 7.52
CA GLY A 57 -13.25 -8.88 8.17
C GLY A 57 -14.64 -8.30 8.43
N ALA A 58 -14.86 -7.02 8.14
CA ALA A 58 -16.17 -6.37 8.32
C ALA A 58 -17.29 -7.10 7.54
N VAL A 59 -17.06 -7.40 6.25
CA VAL A 59 -18.04 -8.13 5.41
C VAL A 59 -18.39 -9.49 6.02
N GLY A 60 -17.39 -10.24 6.49
CA GLY A 60 -17.60 -11.56 7.10
C GLY A 60 -18.46 -11.49 8.37
N LEU A 61 -18.17 -10.53 9.25
CA LEU A 61 -18.94 -10.29 10.48
C LEU A 61 -20.39 -9.90 10.18
N GLY A 62 -20.57 -8.95 9.27
CA GLY A 62 -21.92 -8.51 8.88
C GLY A 62 -22.72 -9.62 8.21
N ARG A 63 -22.08 -10.43 7.35
CA ARG A 63 -22.69 -11.60 6.74
C ARG A 63 -23.22 -12.58 7.78
N ALA A 64 -22.39 -12.91 8.76
CA ALA A 64 -22.81 -13.79 9.86
C ALA A 64 -23.95 -13.17 10.67
N ARG A 65 -23.89 -11.88 10.97
CA ARG A 65 -24.91 -11.15 11.73
C ARG A 65 -26.24 -11.07 11.01
N LEU A 66 -26.22 -10.89 9.67
CA LEU A 66 -27.41 -10.82 8.83
C LEU A 66 -27.93 -12.21 8.43
N GLY A 67 -27.22 -13.30 8.75
CA GLY A 67 -27.62 -14.67 8.41
C GLY A 67 -27.61 -14.95 6.91
N LEU A 68 -26.79 -14.23 6.12
CA LEU A 68 -26.75 -14.38 4.66
C LEU A 68 -25.90 -15.58 4.25
N ALA A 69 -26.44 -16.43 3.37
CA ALA A 69 -25.77 -17.61 2.81
C ALA A 69 -25.58 -17.45 1.30
N GLY A 70 -24.73 -18.30 0.71
CA GLY A 70 -24.48 -18.32 -0.74
C GLY A 70 -23.58 -17.19 -1.21
N GLU A 71 -23.59 -16.92 -2.51
CA GLU A 71 -22.83 -15.81 -3.12
C GLU A 71 -23.56 -14.49 -2.85
N LEU A 72 -22.80 -13.48 -2.42
CA LEU A 72 -23.36 -12.16 -2.11
C LEU A 72 -23.24 -11.24 -3.32
N LEU A 73 -24.32 -10.60 -3.68
CA LEU A 73 -24.32 -9.48 -4.62
C LEU A 73 -23.56 -8.29 -4.00
N LEU A 74 -23.17 -7.33 -4.85
CA LEU A 74 -22.41 -6.16 -4.39
C LEU A 74 -23.10 -5.41 -3.24
N HIS A 75 -24.38 -5.09 -3.39
CA HIS A 75 -25.14 -4.36 -2.36
C HIS A 75 -25.29 -5.14 -1.05
N ASP A 76 -25.38 -6.47 -1.12
CA ASP A 76 -25.40 -7.32 0.07
C ASP A 76 -24.02 -7.29 0.77
N ARG A 77 -22.93 -7.25 0.00
CA ARG A 77 -21.59 -7.11 0.55
C ARG A 77 -21.37 -5.75 1.22
N GLN A 78 -21.85 -4.67 0.58
CA GLN A 78 -21.81 -3.32 1.15
C GLN A 78 -22.64 -3.24 2.44
N ALA A 79 -23.84 -3.83 2.45
CA ALA A 79 -24.66 -3.92 3.66
C ALA A 79 -23.99 -4.75 4.77
N CYS A 80 -23.36 -5.88 4.40
CA CYS A 80 -22.57 -6.67 5.34
C CYS A 80 -21.40 -5.86 5.91
N ALA A 81 -20.68 -5.12 5.07
CA ALA A 81 -19.58 -4.27 5.51
C ALA A 81 -20.03 -3.21 6.51
N ALA A 82 -21.15 -2.54 6.22
CA ALA A 82 -21.73 -1.52 7.10
C ALA A 82 -22.12 -2.08 8.49
N VAL A 83 -22.77 -3.26 8.52
CA VAL A 83 -23.13 -3.92 9.78
C VAL A 83 -21.91 -4.44 10.53
N GLY A 84 -20.99 -5.10 9.82
CA GLY A 84 -19.86 -5.76 10.43
C GLY A 84 -18.76 -4.80 10.88
N GLN A 85 -18.66 -3.62 10.26
CA GLN A 85 -17.66 -2.63 10.64
C GLN A 85 -17.86 -2.12 12.07
N GLY A 86 -19.11 -1.86 12.48
CA GLY A 86 -19.42 -1.48 13.86
C GLY A 86 -19.02 -2.56 14.87
N MET A 87 -19.30 -3.84 14.56
CA MET A 87 -18.92 -4.99 15.40
C MET A 87 -17.39 -5.14 15.49
N LEU A 88 -16.69 -4.96 14.38
CA LEU A 88 -15.23 -5.01 14.33
C LEU A 88 -14.60 -3.93 15.20
N MET A 89 -15.12 -2.71 15.12
CA MET A 89 -14.65 -1.59 15.94
C MET A 89 -14.91 -1.79 17.42
N GLU A 90 -16.04 -2.36 17.82
CA GLU A 90 -16.33 -2.70 19.21
C GLU A 90 -15.26 -3.65 19.80
N LEU A 91 -14.83 -4.64 19.03
CA LEU A 91 -13.80 -5.59 19.44
C LEU A 91 -12.44 -4.91 19.63
N TYR A 92 -12.03 -4.06 18.69
CA TYR A 92 -10.79 -3.31 18.84
C TYR A 92 -10.85 -2.30 19.99
N ALA A 93 -11.96 -1.59 20.11
CA ALA A 93 -12.16 -0.62 21.19
C ALA A 93 -12.10 -1.31 22.56
N THR A 94 -12.77 -2.43 22.74
CA THR A 94 -12.75 -3.22 23.97
C THR A 94 -11.35 -3.78 24.26
N GLY A 95 -10.69 -4.35 23.24
CA GLY A 95 -9.34 -4.91 23.41
C GLY A 95 -8.29 -3.86 23.78
N LEU A 96 -8.31 -2.67 23.14
CA LEU A 96 -7.39 -1.58 23.43
C LEU A 96 -7.71 -0.88 24.75
N ALA A 97 -8.99 -0.68 25.09
CA ALA A 97 -9.41 -0.07 26.35
C ALA A 97 -8.96 -0.88 27.57
N ALA A 98 -8.87 -2.22 27.46
CA ALA A 98 -8.32 -3.07 28.51
C ALA A 98 -6.85 -2.74 28.87
N HIS A 99 -6.16 -2.00 28.00
CA HIS A 99 -4.79 -1.54 28.18
C HIS A 99 -4.67 -0.01 28.26
N GLY A 100 -5.78 0.70 28.45
CA GLY A 100 -5.81 2.17 28.57
C GLY A 100 -5.62 2.92 27.25
N LEU A 101 -5.75 2.24 26.10
CA LEU A 101 -5.60 2.85 24.78
C LEU A 101 -6.96 3.14 24.16
N THR A 102 -7.02 4.19 23.36
CA THR A 102 -8.22 4.60 22.61
C THR A 102 -8.12 4.15 21.15
N ALA A 103 -9.12 3.42 20.67
CA ALA A 103 -9.25 3.10 19.25
C ALA A 103 -9.87 4.27 18.47
N ALA A 104 -9.31 4.62 17.32
CA ALA A 104 -9.87 5.64 16.44
C ALA A 104 -10.14 5.03 15.05
N GLN A 105 -11.41 5.06 14.61
CA GLN A 105 -11.81 4.50 13.31
C GLN A 105 -11.51 5.45 12.17
N LEU A 106 -10.90 4.91 11.09
CA LEU A 106 -10.80 5.56 9.78
C LEU A 106 -11.24 4.59 8.69
N LEU A 107 -12.16 5.03 7.84
CA LEU A 107 -12.58 4.31 6.65
C LEU A 107 -12.07 5.06 5.43
N LEU A 108 -11.24 4.40 4.62
CA LEU A 108 -10.53 5.02 3.51
C LEU A 108 -10.88 4.35 2.19
N THR A 109 -10.78 5.13 1.13
CA THR A 109 -10.84 4.65 -0.25
C THR A 109 -9.53 5.02 -0.97
N GLU A 110 -9.27 4.47 -2.14
CA GLU A 110 -8.09 4.81 -2.94
C GLU A 110 -8.03 6.31 -3.26
N SER A 111 -9.18 6.91 -3.56
CA SER A 111 -9.30 8.34 -3.86
C SER A 111 -8.80 9.26 -2.75
N ASP A 112 -8.77 8.80 -1.50
CA ASP A 112 -8.25 9.59 -0.37
C ASP A 112 -6.72 9.73 -0.41
N PHE A 113 -6.04 8.86 -1.16
CA PHE A 113 -4.60 8.92 -1.37
C PHE A 113 -4.21 9.58 -2.69
N ASP A 114 -5.09 9.60 -3.68
CA ASP A 114 -4.85 10.13 -5.01
C ASP A 114 -4.96 11.65 -5.06
N ASP A 115 -5.93 12.22 -4.35
CA ASP A 115 -6.10 13.66 -4.22
C ASP A 115 -5.15 14.23 -3.17
N ARG A 116 -4.35 15.22 -3.57
CA ARG A 116 -3.35 15.83 -2.68
C ARG A 116 -3.97 16.48 -1.45
N VAL A 117 -5.10 17.16 -1.58
CA VAL A 117 -5.75 17.87 -0.47
C VAL A 117 -6.31 16.87 0.53
N ARG A 118 -7.01 15.84 0.03
CA ARG A 118 -7.53 14.75 0.86
C ARG A 118 -6.39 14.03 1.59
N TYR A 119 -5.31 13.70 0.87
CA TYR A 119 -4.14 13.07 1.46
C TYR A 119 -3.53 13.91 2.58
N LEU A 120 -3.32 15.22 2.39
CA LEU A 120 -2.74 16.08 3.41
C LEU A 120 -3.64 16.18 4.65
N ASN A 121 -4.96 16.24 4.46
CA ASN A 121 -5.93 16.23 5.56
C ASN A 121 -5.94 14.88 6.30
N LEU A 122 -5.90 13.76 5.56
CA LEU A 122 -5.79 12.42 6.14
C LEU A 122 -4.51 12.29 6.98
N ARG A 123 -3.36 12.72 6.44
CA ARG A 123 -2.09 12.71 7.15
C ARG A 123 -2.18 13.55 8.43
N ALA A 124 -2.69 14.77 8.37
CA ALA A 124 -2.84 15.64 9.54
C ALA A 124 -3.75 15.01 10.61
N THR A 125 -4.85 14.36 10.20
CA THR A 125 -5.74 13.65 11.12
C THR A 125 -5.03 12.48 11.80
N LEU A 126 -4.30 11.66 11.04
CA LEU A 126 -3.55 10.51 11.58
C LEU A 126 -2.43 10.96 12.55
N GLU A 127 -1.67 12.00 12.18
CA GLU A 127 -0.64 12.56 13.07
C GLU A 127 -1.26 13.14 14.37
N ALA A 128 -2.42 13.78 14.29
CA ALA A 128 -3.12 14.26 15.49
C ALA A 128 -3.59 13.11 16.38
N LEU A 129 -4.15 12.04 15.82
CA LEU A 129 -4.56 10.86 16.57
C LEU A 129 -3.37 10.20 17.29
N LEU A 130 -2.27 10.01 16.58
CA LEU A 130 -1.03 9.46 17.16
C LEU A 130 -0.49 10.39 18.26
N GLY A 131 -0.49 11.72 18.04
CA GLY A 131 -0.09 12.71 19.03
C GLY A 131 -0.95 12.71 20.31
N HIS A 132 -2.20 12.27 20.22
CA HIS A 132 -3.09 12.06 21.37
C HIS A 132 -2.99 10.66 21.98
N GLY A 133 -2.10 9.80 21.48
CA GLY A 133 -1.93 8.42 21.96
C GLY A 133 -3.07 7.49 21.56
N ALA A 134 -3.89 7.86 20.58
CA ALA A 134 -4.91 6.99 20.04
C ALA A 134 -4.30 6.00 19.01
N VAL A 135 -4.87 4.80 18.91
CA VAL A 135 -4.50 3.79 17.93
C VAL A 135 -5.47 3.86 16.74
N PRO A 136 -5.02 4.32 15.56
CA PRO A 136 -5.85 4.32 14.36
C PRO A 136 -6.16 2.88 13.90
N ILE A 137 -7.45 2.57 13.76
CA ILE A 137 -7.96 1.33 13.18
C ILE A 137 -8.50 1.68 11.80
N ILE A 138 -7.78 1.26 10.78
CA ILE A 138 -8.01 1.64 9.39
C ILE A 138 -8.63 0.45 8.64
N ASN A 139 -9.65 0.68 7.87
CA ASN A 139 -10.25 -0.29 6.96
C ASN A 139 -10.66 0.40 5.65
N GLU A 140 -10.90 -0.40 4.61
CA GLU A 140 -11.54 0.10 3.40
C GLU A 140 -12.97 0.53 3.70
N ASN A 141 -13.43 1.60 3.04
CA ASN A 141 -14.82 2.03 3.10
C ASN A 141 -15.67 1.24 2.10
N ASP A 142 -15.81 -0.06 2.36
CA ASP A 142 -16.57 -0.99 1.51
C ASP A 142 -18.03 -0.55 1.29
N ALA A 143 -18.59 0.30 2.15
CA ALA A 143 -19.98 0.74 2.03
C ALA A 143 -20.20 1.70 0.86
N VAL A 144 -19.16 2.41 0.42
CA VAL A 144 -19.23 3.41 -0.66
C VAL A 144 -18.23 3.14 -1.79
N SER A 145 -17.32 2.18 -1.62
CA SER A 145 -16.37 1.78 -2.66
C SER A 145 -17.14 1.13 -3.81
N THR A 146 -17.08 1.75 -4.99
CA THR A 146 -17.70 1.27 -6.23
C THR A 146 -16.67 0.66 -7.17
N GLU A 147 -15.41 0.62 -6.78
CA GLU A 147 -14.31 0.15 -7.63
C GLU A 147 -14.43 -1.35 -7.94
N GLU A 148 -15.17 -2.10 -7.13
CA GLU A 148 -15.57 -3.47 -7.43
C GLU A 148 -16.55 -3.59 -8.61
N LEU A 149 -17.26 -2.52 -8.98
CA LEU A 149 -18.19 -2.49 -10.13
C LEU A 149 -17.48 -2.33 -11.48
N ALA A 150 -16.29 -1.77 -11.50
CA ALA A 150 -15.50 -1.54 -12.73
C ALA A 150 -14.98 -2.84 -13.39
N PHE A 151 -15.25 -4.01 -12.80
CA PHE A 151 -14.87 -5.31 -13.40
C PHE A 151 -15.73 -5.76 -14.58
N VAL A 152 -16.77 -5.04 -14.93
CA VAL A 152 -17.57 -5.37 -16.12
C VAL A 152 -17.12 -4.51 -17.30
N GLY A 153 -15.85 -4.63 -17.72
CA GLY A 153 -15.52 -4.13 -19.05
C GLY A 153 -14.19 -3.42 -19.30
N ASP A 154 -13.27 -3.31 -18.34
CA ASP A 154 -11.98 -2.66 -18.65
C ASP A 154 -10.79 -3.51 -18.20
N GLU A 155 -10.08 -4.07 -19.19
CA GLU A 155 -8.88 -4.87 -18.98
C GLU A 155 -7.74 -4.00 -18.44
N GLY A 156 -7.30 -4.24 -17.21
CA GLY A 156 -5.96 -3.86 -16.80
C GLY A 156 -5.76 -2.94 -15.61
N ARG A 157 -6.78 -2.54 -14.83
CA ARG A 157 -6.56 -1.80 -13.58
C ARG A 157 -6.61 -2.75 -12.37
N PRO A 158 -5.57 -2.75 -11.51
CA PRO A 158 -5.65 -3.45 -10.24
C PRO A 158 -6.70 -2.76 -9.37
N VAL A 159 -7.77 -3.48 -9.07
CA VAL A 159 -8.85 -2.98 -8.21
C VAL A 159 -8.39 -3.02 -6.76
N PHE A 160 -8.56 -1.91 -6.07
CA PHE A 160 -8.51 -1.85 -4.61
C PHE A 160 -9.61 -2.76 -4.06
N GLY A 161 -9.36 -3.59 -3.24
CA GLY A 161 -10.17 -4.59 -2.57
C GLY A 161 -9.24 -5.38 -1.69
N ASP A 162 -8.03 -4.82 -1.50
CA ASP A 162 -6.97 -5.49 -0.79
C ASP A 162 -6.35 -4.56 0.26
N ASN A 163 -6.75 -4.77 1.50
CA ASN A 163 -6.16 -4.07 2.65
C ASN A 163 -4.63 -4.26 2.77
N ASP A 164 -4.01 -5.16 1.99
CA ASP A 164 -2.56 -5.26 1.90
C ASP A 164 -2.00 -3.98 1.25
N ARG A 165 -2.55 -3.59 0.09
CA ARG A 165 -2.15 -2.37 -0.61
C ARG A 165 -2.48 -1.11 0.21
N LEU A 166 -3.67 -1.05 0.83
CA LEU A 166 -4.03 0.04 1.74
C LEU A 166 -2.99 0.20 2.86
N SER A 167 -2.55 -0.90 3.46
CA SER A 167 -1.53 -0.87 4.52
C SER A 167 -0.17 -0.37 4.04
N ALA A 168 0.22 -0.72 2.82
CA ALA A 168 1.46 -0.23 2.20
C ALA A 168 1.39 1.27 1.91
N LEU A 169 0.25 1.78 1.44
CA LEU A 169 0.02 3.21 1.26
C LEU A 169 0.07 3.96 2.59
N VAL A 170 -0.63 3.46 3.62
CA VAL A 170 -0.57 4.04 4.98
C VAL A 170 0.87 4.08 5.48
N ALA A 171 1.61 2.97 5.39
CA ALA A 171 3.01 2.90 5.82
C ALA A 171 3.90 3.89 5.06
N SER A 172 3.78 3.94 3.73
CA SER A 172 4.54 4.85 2.89
C SER A 172 4.23 6.33 3.16
N LYS A 173 2.97 6.66 3.42
CA LYS A 173 2.49 8.04 3.58
C LYS A 173 2.77 8.65 4.94
N LEU A 174 2.85 7.81 5.96
CA LEU A 174 3.12 8.23 7.33
C LEU A 174 4.57 8.00 7.74
N ASP A 175 5.46 7.76 6.79
CA ASP A 175 6.87 7.52 7.05
C ASP A 175 7.07 6.42 8.11
N ALA A 176 6.33 5.30 8.01
CA ALA A 176 6.44 4.20 8.96
C ALA A 176 7.80 3.50 8.81
N ASP A 177 8.35 3.04 9.93
CA ASP A 177 9.60 2.28 9.95
C ASP A 177 9.38 0.81 9.59
N LEU A 178 8.21 0.27 9.98
CA LEU A 178 7.89 -1.15 9.83
C LEU A 178 6.42 -1.37 9.43
N LEU A 179 6.21 -2.17 8.40
CA LEU A 179 4.93 -2.76 8.03
C LEU A 179 4.98 -4.27 8.31
N VAL A 180 4.06 -4.79 9.13
CA VAL A 180 3.90 -6.23 9.33
C VAL A 180 2.60 -6.69 8.69
N LEU A 181 2.71 -7.52 7.65
CA LEU A 181 1.60 -8.14 6.94
C LEU A 181 1.33 -9.52 7.55
N LEU A 182 0.36 -9.59 8.46
CA LEU A 182 -0.04 -10.85 9.09
C LEU A 182 -0.96 -11.64 8.16
N THR A 183 -0.62 -12.92 7.98
CA THR A 183 -1.30 -13.83 7.06
C THR A 183 -1.52 -15.20 7.70
N ASP A 184 -2.21 -16.10 7.00
CA ASP A 184 -2.49 -17.47 7.42
C ASP A 184 -1.34 -18.47 7.15
N VAL A 185 -0.24 -17.99 6.57
CA VAL A 185 0.98 -18.76 6.29
C VAL A 185 2.19 -18.10 6.93
N ASP A 186 3.30 -18.84 7.08
CA ASP A 186 4.47 -18.38 7.83
C ASP A 186 5.28 -17.28 7.13
N GLY A 187 5.08 -17.10 5.82
CA GLY A 187 5.77 -16.11 5.01
C GLY A 187 5.73 -16.49 3.53
N VAL A 188 6.70 -16.00 2.76
CA VAL A 188 6.85 -16.31 1.34
C VAL A 188 7.76 -17.51 1.16
N TYR A 189 7.34 -18.47 0.36
CA TYR A 189 8.11 -19.64 -0.01
C TYR A 189 8.68 -19.48 -1.42
N ASP A 190 9.78 -20.18 -1.70
CA ASP A 190 10.40 -20.21 -3.03
C ASP A 190 9.49 -20.87 -4.11
N ARG A 191 8.57 -21.71 -3.67
CA ARG A 191 7.53 -22.38 -4.46
C ARG A 191 6.29 -22.64 -3.61
N ASP A 192 5.17 -23.07 -4.19
CA ASP A 192 3.94 -23.30 -3.44
C ASP A 192 4.08 -24.52 -2.50
N PRO A 193 4.07 -24.36 -1.17
CA PRO A 193 4.25 -25.46 -0.21
C PRO A 193 3.09 -26.48 -0.24
N ARG A 194 1.96 -26.14 -0.84
CA ARG A 194 0.83 -27.08 -1.03
C ARG A 194 1.05 -28.03 -2.19
N LEU A 195 1.88 -27.65 -3.15
CA LEU A 195 2.20 -28.42 -4.34
C LEU A 195 3.55 -29.13 -4.22
N ASP A 196 4.46 -28.57 -3.44
CA ASP A 196 5.82 -29.10 -3.27
C ASP A 196 6.22 -29.07 -1.78
N ALA A 197 6.27 -30.25 -1.16
CA ALA A 197 6.67 -30.40 0.23
C ALA A 197 8.14 -30.01 0.52
N THR A 198 8.96 -29.77 -0.52
CA THR A 198 10.34 -29.30 -0.41
C THR A 198 10.44 -27.76 -0.47
N ALA A 199 9.31 -27.06 -0.55
CA ALA A 199 9.28 -25.60 -0.55
C ALA A 199 9.96 -25.04 0.68
N THR A 200 10.83 -24.03 0.48
CA THR A 200 11.62 -23.43 1.56
C THR A 200 11.11 -22.01 1.84
N LEU A 201 10.92 -21.71 3.11
CA LEU A 201 10.55 -20.37 3.56
C LEU A 201 11.71 -19.39 3.30
N LEU A 202 11.44 -18.30 2.62
CA LEU A 202 12.39 -17.24 2.36
C LEU A 202 12.52 -16.32 3.56
N ASN A 203 13.65 -16.32 4.23
CA ASN A 203 13.89 -15.40 5.37
C ASN A 203 14.00 -13.92 4.93
N THR A 204 14.53 -13.69 3.73
CA THR A 204 14.64 -12.36 3.11
C THR A 204 14.15 -12.46 1.67
N ALA A 205 13.34 -11.51 1.26
CA ALA A 205 12.85 -11.45 -0.11
C ALA A 205 13.97 -11.08 -1.08
N PRO A 206 14.33 -11.94 -2.06
CA PRO A 206 15.30 -11.57 -3.08
C PRO A 206 14.72 -10.48 -4.00
N ALA A 207 15.59 -9.61 -4.55
CA ALA A 207 15.18 -8.55 -5.46
C ALA A 207 14.44 -9.10 -6.70
N SER A 208 14.82 -10.29 -7.16
CA SER A 208 14.23 -11.00 -8.31
C SER A 208 12.92 -11.71 -7.99
N LEU A 209 12.41 -11.66 -6.74
CA LEU A 209 11.18 -12.34 -6.36
C LEU A 209 10.02 -11.81 -7.23
N ALA A 210 9.68 -12.51 -8.30
CA ALA A 210 8.49 -12.21 -9.06
C ALA A 210 7.26 -12.57 -8.22
N ALA A 211 6.21 -11.76 -8.30
CA ALA A 211 4.91 -12.17 -7.82
C ALA A 211 4.46 -13.36 -8.69
N GLY A 212 4.67 -14.58 -8.20
CA GLY A 212 4.28 -15.81 -8.90
C GLY A 212 2.78 -15.85 -9.19
N PRO A 213 2.32 -16.76 -10.05
CA PRO A 213 0.90 -16.90 -10.36
C PRO A 213 0.12 -17.14 -9.06
N SER A 214 -0.95 -16.39 -8.85
CA SER A 214 -1.81 -16.54 -7.67
C SER A 214 -2.54 -17.89 -7.74
N SER A 215 -2.13 -18.85 -6.93
CA SER A 215 -2.72 -20.19 -6.84
C SER A 215 -3.80 -20.33 -5.78
N SER A 216 -4.39 -19.24 -5.28
CA SER A 216 -5.47 -19.30 -4.30
C SER A 216 -6.78 -18.78 -4.86
N GLY A 217 -7.59 -19.67 -5.42
CA GLY A 217 -9.01 -19.43 -5.57
C GLY A 217 -9.69 -19.43 -4.21
N ALA A 218 -9.91 -18.29 -3.63
CA ALA A 218 -10.85 -17.92 -2.56
C ALA A 218 -10.24 -16.87 -1.63
N GLY A 219 -10.25 -15.63 -2.04
CA GLY A 219 -9.83 -14.48 -1.24
C GLY A 219 -9.04 -13.47 -2.07
N ARG A 220 -9.46 -12.21 -2.05
CA ARG A 220 -8.93 -11.12 -2.86
C ARG A 220 -7.50 -10.67 -2.52
N GLY A 221 -6.88 -11.16 -1.46
CA GLY A 221 -5.52 -10.84 -1.03
C GLY A 221 -4.60 -12.05 -1.10
N GLY A 222 -4.20 -12.46 -2.29
CA GLY A 222 -3.25 -13.55 -2.48
C GLY A 222 -1.81 -13.18 -2.06
N MET A 223 -0.90 -14.15 -2.05
CA MET A 223 0.52 -13.91 -1.75
C MET A 223 1.14 -12.85 -2.70
N LYS A 224 0.67 -12.80 -3.95
CA LYS A 224 1.08 -11.79 -4.93
C LYS A 224 0.85 -10.36 -4.42
N SER A 225 -0.36 -10.05 -3.95
CA SER A 225 -0.71 -8.74 -3.42
C SER A 225 0.15 -8.38 -2.19
N LYS A 226 0.41 -9.34 -1.30
CA LYS A 226 1.27 -9.13 -0.12
C LYS A 226 2.71 -8.81 -0.51
N ILE A 227 3.27 -9.52 -1.49
CA ILE A 227 4.61 -9.26 -2.02
C ILE A 227 4.67 -7.86 -2.65
N GLU A 228 3.68 -7.50 -3.48
CA GLU A 228 3.60 -6.17 -4.10
C GLU A 228 3.50 -5.08 -3.03
N SER A 229 2.65 -5.26 -2.03
CA SER A 229 2.46 -4.32 -0.92
C SER A 229 3.72 -4.18 -0.06
N ALA A 230 4.39 -5.29 0.27
CA ALA A 230 5.65 -5.27 0.99
C ALA A 230 6.75 -4.52 0.21
N ARG A 231 6.78 -4.66 -1.12
CA ARG A 231 7.71 -3.93 -1.99
C ARG A 231 7.39 -2.44 -2.06
N ILE A 232 6.12 -2.05 -2.14
CA ILE A 232 5.71 -0.66 -2.09
C ILE A 232 6.23 -0.01 -0.79
N ALA A 233 6.05 -0.68 0.34
CA ALA A 233 6.57 -0.21 1.62
C ALA A 233 8.10 -0.13 1.63
N ALA A 234 8.79 -1.18 1.16
CA ALA A 234 10.25 -1.24 1.12
C ALA A 234 10.84 -0.13 0.24
N ALA A 235 10.29 0.07 -0.96
CA ALA A 235 10.71 1.14 -1.87
C ALA A 235 10.44 2.55 -1.29
N ALA A 236 9.48 2.68 -0.38
CA ALA A 236 9.21 3.91 0.36
C ALA A 236 10.13 4.12 1.57
N GLY A 237 11.07 3.23 1.83
CA GLY A 237 11.99 3.33 2.97
C GLY A 237 11.44 2.71 4.27
N CYS A 238 10.37 1.93 4.21
CA CYS A 238 9.75 1.22 5.32
C CYS A 238 10.11 -0.27 5.23
N HIS A 239 10.68 -0.86 6.29
CA HIS A 239 10.85 -2.31 6.34
C HIS A 239 9.49 -3.00 6.27
N ALA A 240 9.39 -4.12 5.55
CA ALA A 240 8.18 -4.91 5.59
C ALA A 240 8.47 -6.36 5.96
N VAL A 241 7.54 -6.99 6.68
CA VAL A 241 7.63 -8.40 7.05
C VAL A 241 6.28 -9.06 6.76
N ILE A 242 6.30 -10.16 6.03
CA ILE A 242 5.15 -11.06 5.88
C ILE A 242 5.34 -12.22 6.84
N ALA A 243 4.42 -12.41 7.79
CA ALA A 243 4.53 -13.42 8.84
C ALA A 243 3.18 -14.03 9.20
N SER A 244 3.23 -15.16 9.93
CA SER A 244 2.03 -15.82 10.42
C SER A 244 1.28 -14.94 11.43
N GLY A 245 -0.02 -14.77 11.21
CA GLY A 245 -0.93 -14.18 12.20
C GLY A 245 -1.67 -15.26 13.01
N ARG A 246 -1.43 -16.54 12.72
CA ARG A 246 -1.98 -17.69 13.46
C ARG A 246 -1.10 -18.09 14.62
N ASP A 247 0.20 -17.89 14.50
CA ASP A 247 1.17 -18.08 15.56
C ASP A 247 1.22 -16.83 16.46
N ALA A 248 0.85 -16.99 17.72
CA ALA A 248 0.82 -15.90 18.70
C ALA A 248 2.21 -15.28 18.97
N GLU A 249 3.29 -16.07 18.78
CA GLU A 249 4.66 -15.62 19.01
C GLU A 249 5.28 -14.97 17.76
N ALA A 250 4.70 -15.15 16.57
CA ALA A 250 5.29 -14.63 15.35
C ALA A 250 5.42 -13.10 15.36
N LEU A 251 4.34 -12.37 15.70
CA LEU A 251 4.38 -10.90 15.75
C LEU A 251 5.35 -10.38 16.83
N PRO A 252 5.33 -10.85 18.08
CA PRO A 252 6.34 -10.49 19.08
C PRO A 252 7.77 -10.75 18.61
N SER A 253 8.04 -11.90 17.99
CA SER A 253 9.36 -12.25 17.46
C SER A 253 9.82 -11.32 16.33
N VAL A 254 8.93 -11.00 15.39
CA VAL A 254 9.21 -9.98 14.34
C VAL A 254 9.62 -8.66 14.96
N LEU A 255 8.88 -8.18 15.96
CA LEU A 255 9.14 -6.89 16.62
C LEU A 255 10.46 -6.89 17.41
N ARG A 256 10.93 -8.04 17.89
CA ARG A 256 12.29 -8.20 18.45
C ARG A 256 13.39 -8.24 17.38
N GLY A 257 13.03 -8.23 16.09
CA GLY A 257 13.98 -8.32 14.98
C GLY A 257 14.45 -9.74 14.68
N GLU A 258 13.77 -10.77 15.20
CA GLU A 258 14.10 -12.17 14.94
C GLU A 258 13.76 -12.57 13.49
N ALA A 259 14.42 -13.62 12.98
CA ALA A 259 14.23 -14.10 11.61
C ALA A 259 12.94 -14.92 11.44
N VAL A 260 11.79 -14.35 11.78
CA VAL A 260 10.45 -14.94 11.62
C VAL A 260 9.76 -14.32 10.42
N GLY A 261 9.13 -15.14 9.56
CA GLY A 261 8.51 -14.69 8.32
C GLY A 261 9.52 -14.26 7.26
N THR A 262 9.03 -13.60 6.21
CA THR A 262 9.86 -13.09 5.11
C THR A 262 10.03 -11.58 5.23
N TRP A 263 11.29 -11.15 5.31
CA TRP A 263 11.66 -9.75 5.44
C TRP A 263 11.95 -9.10 4.07
N PHE A 264 11.40 -7.93 3.86
CA PHE A 264 11.68 -7.01 2.76
C PHE A 264 12.44 -5.81 3.34
N PRO A 265 13.75 -5.74 3.16
CA PRO A 265 14.55 -4.62 3.67
C PRO A 265 14.07 -3.29 3.10
N ALA A 266 14.05 -2.25 3.93
CA ALA A 266 13.84 -0.91 3.45
C ALA A 266 14.90 -0.53 2.41
N GLU A 267 14.47 0.01 1.29
CA GLU A 267 15.35 0.61 0.31
C GLU A 267 15.78 2.02 0.78
N ARG A 268 16.70 2.67 0.08
CA ARG A 268 17.14 4.02 0.44
C ARG A 268 15.95 4.95 0.52
N ALA A 269 15.88 5.73 1.60
CA ALA A 269 14.80 6.69 1.83
C ALA A 269 14.67 7.64 0.63
N VAL A 270 13.56 7.51 -0.08
CA VAL A 270 13.12 8.47 -1.09
C VAL A 270 12.34 9.55 -0.36
N ASP A 271 12.48 10.84 -0.73
CA ASP A 271 11.74 11.91 -0.06
C ASP A 271 10.21 11.69 -0.19
N ALA A 272 9.46 12.24 0.77
CA ALA A 272 8.01 12.02 0.87
C ALA A 272 7.24 12.42 -0.40
N ARG A 273 7.76 13.42 -1.14
CA ARG A 273 7.14 13.86 -2.40
C ARG A 273 7.34 12.86 -3.52
N ARG A 274 8.54 12.29 -3.65
CA ARG A 274 8.83 11.24 -4.63
C ARG A 274 8.09 9.97 -4.32
N ARG A 275 7.93 9.62 -3.04
CA ARG A 275 7.08 8.49 -2.61
C ARG A 275 5.62 8.67 -3.05
N TRP A 276 5.07 9.87 -2.84
CA TRP A 276 3.72 10.17 -3.28
C TRP A 276 3.57 10.03 -4.79
N ILE A 277 4.49 10.58 -5.57
CA ILE A 277 4.49 10.47 -7.04
C ILE A 277 4.62 9.01 -7.50
N ALA A 278 5.50 8.23 -6.85
CA ALA A 278 5.78 6.85 -7.24
C ALA A 278 4.60 5.89 -6.98
N PHE A 279 3.96 6.02 -5.81
CA PHE A 279 3.15 4.93 -5.28
C PHE A 279 1.70 5.29 -5.00
N ALA A 280 1.38 6.54 -4.77
CA ALA A 280 0.06 6.90 -4.29
C ALA A 280 -0.80 7.67 -5.28
N ALA A 281 -0.20 8.44 -6.17
CA ALA A 281 -0.98 9.19 -7.16
C ALA A 281 -1.42 8.26 -8.30
N ALA A 282 -2.71 8.20 -8.58
CA ALA A 282 -3.20 7.60 -9.82
C ALA A 282 -2.77 8.49 -11.01
N PRO A 283 -2.06 7.95 -12.01
CA PRO A 283 -1.66 8.74 -13.15
C PRO A 283 -2.88 9.17 -13.98
N ARG A 284 -2.98 10.47 -14.25
CA ARG A 284 -4.07 11.06 -15.05
C ARG A 284 -3.79 11.08 -16.54
N GLY A 285 -2.54 10.79 -16.93
CA GLY A 285 -2.13 10.76 -18.31
C GLY A 285 -0.78 10.10 -18.52
N VAL A 286 -0.31 10.10 -19.77
CA VAL A 286 0.94 9.49 -20.19
C VAL A 286 1.73 10.48 -21.05
N LEU A 287 3.03 10.60 -20.77
CA LEU A 287 3.99 11.28 -21.62
C LEU A 287 4.88 10.22 -22.29
N HIS A 288 4.81 10.11 -23.60
CA HIS A 288 5.67 9.23 -24.38
C HIS A 288 6.99 9.94 -24.67
N LEU A 289 8.09 9.37 -24.20
CA LEU A 289 9.44 9.96 -24.29
C LEU A 289 10.15 9.51 -25.57
N ASP A 290 11.14 10.27 -26.01
CA ASP A 290 12.15 9.78 -26.94
C ASP A 290 13.31 9.09 -26.17
N GLU A 291 14.20 8.39 -26.89
CA GLU A 291 15.35 7.70 -26.28
C GLU A 291 16.31 8.64 -25.57
N GLY A 292 16.45 9.87 -26.07
CA GLY A 292 17.31 10.89 -25.48
C GLY A 292 16.81 11.34 -24.14
N ALA A 293 15.49 11.58 -24.03
CA ALA A 293 14.83 11.92 -22.78
C ALA A 293 14.86 10.77 -21.77
N VAL A 294 14.64 9.53 -22.21
CA VAL A 294 14.76 8.34 -21.33
C VAL A 294 16.14 8.29 -20.71
N ARG A 295 17.22 8.42 -21.51
CA ARG A 295 18.58 8.44 -20.99
C ARG A 295 18.86 9.64 -20.08
N ALA A 296 18.41 10.83 -20.45
CA ALA A 296 18.61 12.03 -19.64
C ALA A 296 17.95 11.93 -18.27
N VAL A 297 16.73 11.42 -18.23
CA VAL A 297 15.93 11.28 -17.01
C VAL A 297 16.47 10.13 -16.15
N ARG A 298 16.71 8.94 -16.74
CA ARG A 298 17.10 7.72 -16.02
C ARG A 298 18.56 7.76 -15.57
N ASP A 299 19.49 8.15 -16.46
CA ASP A 299 20.92 8.00 -16.21
C ASP A 299 21.55 9.26 -15.60
N ARG A 300 21.01 10.44 -15.92
CA ARG A 300 21.56 11.73 -15.48
C ARG A 300 20.73 12.43 -14.42
N GLY A 301 19.55 11.87 -14.05
CA GLY A 301 18.62 12.50 -13.10
C GLY A 301 18.13 13.89 -13.56
N ALA A 302 18.05 14.11 -14.88
CA ALA A 302 17.66 15.39 -15.44
C ALA A 302 16.15 15.62 -15.36
N SER A 303 15.73 16.88 -15.38
CA SER A 303 14.32 17.24 -15.58
C SER A 303 13.87 16.88 -17.00
N LEU A 304 12.60 16.49 -17.14
CA LEU A 304 12.01 16.19 -18.44
C LEU A 304 11.63 17.49 -19.16
N LEU A 305 12.25 17.73 -20.28
CA LEU A 305 11.95 18.87 -21.17
C LEU A 305 10.89 18.46 -22.19
N ALA A 306 10.10 19.43 -22.66
CA ALA A 306 9.07 19.20 -23.68
C ALA A 306 9.65 18.64 -24.99
N VAL A 307 10.88 19.04 -25.36
CA VAL A 307 11.58 18.55 -26.56
C VAL A 307 11.83 17.04 -26.53
N GLY A 308 11.93 16.44 -25.37
CA GLY A 308 12.12 15.00 -25.20
C GLY A 308 10.81 14.20 -25.13
N VAL A 309 9.66 14.86 -25.27
CA VAL A 309 8.34 14.21 -25.28
C VAL A 309 7.84 14.12 -26.70
N ARG A 310 7.45 12.94 -27.14
CA ARG A 310 6.89 12.67 -28.47
C ARG A 310 5.39 12.93 -28.56
N SER A 311 4.66 12.56 -27.52
CA SER A 311 3.20 12.73 -27.45
C SER A 311 2.71 12.80 -26.02
N VAL A 312 1.54 13.42 -25.86
CA VAL A 312 0.80 13.57 -24.62
C VAL A 312 -0.52 12.82 -24.75
N GLN A 313 -0.87 11.98 -23.79
CA GLN A 313 -2.11 11.20 -23.77
C GLN A 313 -2.84 11.41 -22.44
N GLY A 314 -4.18 11.42 -22.49
CA GLY A 314 -5.05 11.62 -21.31
C GLY A 314 -5.35 13.09 -21.03
N THR A 315 -6.19 13.30 -20.01
CA THR A 315 -6.58 14.65 -19.55
C THR A 315 -6.10 14.83 -18.13
N PHE A 316 -5.27 15.84 -17.91
CA PHE A 316 -4.69 16.16 -16.61
C PHE A 316 -4.54 17.67 -16.43
N ASP A 317 -4.51 18.09 -15.19
CA ASP A 317 -4.30 19.47 -14.76
C ASP A 317 -2.89 19.69 -14.21
N ALA A 318 -2.52 20.94 -13.99
CA ALA A 318 -1.27 21.30 -13.35
C ALA A 318 -1.23 20.74 -11.90
N GLY A 319 -0.20 19.97 -11.57
CA GLY A 319 -0.04 19.30 -10.28
C GLY A 319 -0.45 17.83 -10.31
N ASP A 320 -1.05 17.35 -11.39
CA ASP A 320 -1.36 15.93 -11.56
C ASP A 320 -0.11 15.10 -11.84
N VAL A 321 -0.20 13.81 -11.54
CA VAL A 321 0.85 12.85 -11.84
C VAL A 321 0.54 12.15 -13.16
N VAL A 322 1.58 11.98 -13.98
CA VAL A 322 1.52 11.30 -15.27
C VAL A 322 2.56 10.18 -15.33
N GLU A 323 2.31 9.16 -16.12
CA GLU A 323 3.30 8.14 -16.46
C GLU A 323 4.27 8.66 -17.52
N LEU A 324 5.53 8.25 -17.39
CA LEU A 324 6.57 8.48 -18.37
C LEU A 324 6.90 7.14 -19.02
N ARG A 325 6.64 7.03 -20.33
CA ARG A 325 6.85 5.79 -21.06
C ARG A 325 7.93 5.95 -22.14
N ALA A 326 8.79 4.94 -22.23
CA ALA A 326 9.79 4.82 -23.27
C ALA A 326 9.16 4.47 -24.63
N PRO A 327 9.91 4.58 -25.76
CA PRO A 327 9.38 4.28 -27.09
C PRO A 327 8.86 2.84 -27.27
N ASP A 328 9.38 1.90 -26.51
CA ASP A 328 8.94 0.50 -26.45
C ASP A 328 7.70 0.27 -25.56
N GLY A 329 7.14 1.35 -24.96
CA GLY A 329 6.02 1.28 -24.05
C GLY A 329 6.40 0.99 -22.59
N ALA A 330 7.66 0.70 -22.28
CA ALA A 330 8.12 0.43 -20.92
C ALA A 330 7.92 1.66 -20.02
N LEU A 331 7.48 1.43 -18.78
CA LEU A 331 7.36 2.49 -17.79
C LEU A 331 8.75 2.93 -17.31
N VAL A 332 9.08 4.19 -17.55
CA VAL A 332 10.31 4.83 -17.07
C VAL A 332 10.17 5.32 -15.64
N GLY A 333 8.99 5.83 -15.30
CA GLY A 333 8.67 6.37 -14.00
C GLY A 333 7.38 7.18 -14.03
N ARG A 334 7.16 7.97 -12.99
CA ARG A 334 6.04 8.90 -12.87
C ARG A 334 6.54 10.29 -12.54
N GLY A 335 5.80 11.31 -12.95
CA GLY A 335 6.18 12.69 -12.69
C GLY A 335 4.98 13.59 -12.50
N MET A 336 5.13 14.61 -11.64
CA MET A 336 4.13 15.64 -11.47
C MET A 336 4.36 16.75 -12.49
N VAL A 337 3.36 17.01 -13.31
CA VAL A 337 3.38 18.06 -14.32
C VAL A 337 3.00 19.43 -13.73
N TRP A 338 3.49 20.51 -14.30
CA TRP A 338 3.16 21.84 -13.83
C TRP A 338 2.15 22.59 -14.73
N CYS A 339 1.72 22.00 -15.83
CA CYS A 339 0.70 22.54 -16.73
C CYS A 339 -0.34 21.47 -17.08
N ASP A 340 -1.48 21.92 -17.60
CA ASP A 340 -2.54 21.02 -18.07
C ASP A 340 -2.13 20.30 -19.37
N SER A 341 -2.90 19.26 -19.73
CA SER A 341 -2.65 18.41 -20.90
C SER A 341 -2.66 19.17 -22.22
N GLY A 342 -3.53 20.19 -22.35
CA GLY A 342 -3.60 21.03 -23.54
C GLY A 342 -2.36 21.92 -23.69
N ALA A 343 -1.89 22.54 -22.62
CA ALA A 343 -0.66 23.32 -22.62
C ALA A 343 0.59 22.44 -22.85
N ALA A 344 0.61 21.24 -22.27
CA ALA A 344 1.68 20.27 -22.48
C ALA A 344 1.76 19.84 -23.96
N ALA A 345 0.62 19.52 -24.58
CA ALA A 345 0.57 19.14 -26.00
C ALA A 345 1.04 20.27 -26.93
N ARG A 346 0.61 21.52 -26.69
CA ARG A 346 1.10 22.69 -27.48
C ARG A 346 2.61 22.87 -27.30
N TRP A 347 3.12 22.74 -26.09
CA TRP A 347 4.55 22.89 -25.83
C TRP A 347 5.39 21.80 -26.51
N VAL A 348 4.91 20.57 -26.52
CA VAL A 348 5.52 19.47 -27.30
C VAL A 348 5.47 19.77 -28.80
N GLY A 349 4.42 20.44 -29.29
CA GLY A 349 4.27 20.92 -30.66
C GLY A 349 5.13 22.13 -31.01
N GLY A 350 5.92 22.69 -30.08
CA GLY A 350 6.82 23.81 -30.31
C GLY A 350 6.28 25.17 -29.83
N GLU A 351 5.09 25.21 -29.21
CA GLU A 351 4.46 26.44 -28.69
C GLU A 351 4.51 26.45 -27.14
N PRO A 352 5.58 26.95 -26.52
CA PRO A 352 5.69 27.00 -25.06
C PRO A 352 4.65 27.94 -24.46
N PRO A 353 3.98 27.58 -23.35
CA PRO A 353 3.06 28.48 -22.67
C PRO A 353 3.80 29.70 -22.10
N GLU A 354 3.11 30.85 -21.97
CA GLU A 354 3.72 32.10 -21.46
C GLU A 354 4.48 31.93 -20.13
N ARG A 355 3.97 31.07 -19.24
CA ARG A 355 4.61 30.75 -17.96
C ARG A 355 5.84 29.85 -18.10
N ALA A 356 6.11 29.26 -19.27
CA ALA A 356 7.33 28.46 -19.53
C ALA A 356 8.59 29.29 -19.50
N ARG A 357 8.52 30.61 -19.55
CA ARG A 357 9.69 31.49 -19.40
C ARG A 357 10.41 31.34 -18.07
N ASN A 358 9.69 30.88 -17.03
CA ASN A 358 10.24 30.59 -15.68
C ASN A 358 10.35 29.11 -15.38
N HIS A 359 9.82 28.23 -16.22
CA HIS A 359 9.85 26.78 -16.06
C HIS A 359 10.36 26.13 -17.34
N HIS A 360 11.63 25.72 -17.35
CA HIS A 360 12.26 25.13 -18.53
C HIS A 360 11.94 23.64 -18.73
N ALA A 361 11.23 23.00 -17.78
CA ALA A 361 10.96 21.57 -17.79
C ALA A 361 9.44 21.29 -17.70
N LEU A 362 8.98 20.29 -18.43
CA LEU A 362 7.59 19.80 -18.34
C LEU A 362 7.36 19.04 -17.02
N VAL A 363 8.38 18.32 -16.56
CA VAL A 363 8.45 17.70 -15.23
C VAL A 363 9.83 17.99 -14.62
N HIS A 364 9.86 18.63 -13.46
CA HIS A 364 11.11 18.93 -12.78
C HIS A 364 11.70 17.65 -12.13
N ARG A 365 13.03 17.52 -12.10
CA ARG A 365 13.72 16.36 -11.53
C ARG A 365 13.33 16.05 -10.08
N ASP A 366 13.00 17.05 -9.27
CA ASP A 366 12.56 16.87 -7.88
C ASP A 366 11.09 16.39 -7.79
N GLN A 367 10.41 16.35 -8.94
CA GLN A 367 9.04 15.88 -9.10
C GLN A 367 8.98 14.60 -9.96
N LEU A 368 10.10 13.92 -10.09
CA LEU A 368 10.25 12.65 -10.81
C LEU A 368 10.47 11.51 -9.81
N ALA A 369 9.71 10.46 -9.97
CA ALA A 369 9.90 9.18 -9.32
C ALA A 369 10.14 8.12 -10.41
N LEU A 370 11.38 7.68 -10.53
CA LEU A 370 11.79 6.68 -11.52
C LEU A 370 11.48 5.29 -10.98
N GLN A 371 11.09 4.38 -11.86
CA GLN A 371 11.10 2.95 -11.50
C GLN A 371 12.56 2.50 -11.33
N PRO A 372 12.86 1.69 -10.30
CA PRO A 372 14.16 1.04 -10.20
C PRO A 372 14.39 0.28 -11.51
N GLY A 373 15.35 0.71 -12.30
CA GLY A 373 15.62 0.10 -13.58
C GLY A 373 16.06 -1.34 -13.39
N ALA A 374 15.58 -2.25 -14.22
CA ALA A 374 16.40 -3.37 -14.61
C ALA A 374 17.69 -2.76 -15.20
N SER A 375 18.77 -2.77 -14.43
CA SER A 375 20.10 -2.54 -14.96
C SER A 375 20.31 -3.65 -15.97
N ASN A 376 20.49 -3.26 -17.24
CA ASN A 376 21.08 -4.16 -18.19
C ASN A 376 22.49 -4.51 -17.68
N ASP A 377 22.66 -5.78 -17.28
CA ASP A 377 23.97 -6.43 -17.31
C ASP A 377 24.41 -6.59 -18.76
#